data_77e0751e8e3a1f15fcb5606a6bd312bf
#
_entry.id   77e0751e8e3a1f15fcb5606a6bd312bf
#
_cell.length_a   1.000
_cell.length_b   1.000
_cell.length_c   1.000
_cell.angle_alpha   90.00
_cell.angle_beta   90.00
_cell.angle_gamma   90.00
#
_symmetry.space_group_name_H-M   'P 1'
#
loop_
_entity.id
_entity.type
_entity.pdbx_description
1 polymer ?
#
loop_
_entity_poly.entity_id
_entity_poly.type
_entity_poly.pdbx_seq_one_letter_code
_entity_poly.pdbx_strand_id
1 'polypeptide(L)'
;MNHRFILLAFFCIQIVFGQSFGKNKVQYRDFDWKFIKSPHFDVYYYANEFELAEFTANAAEEAYEQISIHLRWTLKKPVSVIVYNSHNDFQQTNVVDTYMSEGIGGVTELFKNRVVLPFDGSYKEFRHVIHHELVHAVINDMIYGGNIQGIISGRIRLNIPLW
;
A
#
# COMPACT_ATOMS: atom_id res chain seq x y z
N MET A 1 52.05 -13.74 0.51
CA MET A 1 50.64 -13.83 0.88
C MET A 1 49.90 -14.38 -0.34
N ASN A 2 49.38 -15.62 -0.25
CA ASN A 2 48.98 -16.40 -1.42
C ASN A 2 47.73 -15.79 -2.09
N HIS A 3 47.81 -15.42 -3.36
CA HIS A 3 46.72 -14.88 -4.17
C HIS A 3 45.41 -15.75 -4.12
N ARG A 4 45.58 -17.05 -3.86
CA ARG A 4 44.47 -17.99 -3.66
C ARG A 4 43.57 -17.64 -2.44
N PHE A 5 44.19 -17.17 -1.34
CA PHE A 5 43.43 -16.75 -0.14
C PHE A 5 42.67 -15.43 -0.37
N ILE A 6 43.24 -14.51 -1.15
CA ILE A 6 42.60 -13.24 -1.48
C ILE A 6 41.39 -13.48 -2.39
N LEU A 7 41.52 -14.40 -3.38
CA LEU A 7 40.38 -14.78 -4.25
C LEU A 7 39.27 -15.48 -3.48
N LEU A 8 39.59 -16.35 -2.52
CA LEU A 8 38.60 -17.03 -1.69
C LEU A 8 37.86 -16.03 -0.77
N ALA A 9 38.56 -15.08 -0.16
CA ALA A 9 37.98 -14.02 0.66
C ALA A 9 37.07 -13.11 -0.15
N PHE A 10 37.43 -12.78 -1.40
CA PHE A 10 36.62 -11.96 -2.29
C PHE A 10 35.36 -12.69 -2.73
N PHE A 11 35.39 -13.99 -2.93
CA PHE A 11 34.23 -14.83 -3.28
C PHE A 11 33.27 -14.98 -2.10
N CYS A 12 33.78 -15.09 -0.86
CA CYS A 12 32.92 -15.12 0.34
C CYS A 12 32.20 -13.81 0.62
N ILE A 13 32.80 -12.66 0.28
CA ILE A 13 32.17 -11.34 0.47
C ILE A 13 30.96 -11.15 -0.47
N GLN A 14 30.98 -11.73 -1.67
CA GLN A 14 29.87 -11.65 -2.62
C GLN A 14 28.61 -12.40 -2.15
N ILE A 15 28.77 -13.44 -1.33
CA ILE A 15 27.65 -14.25 -0.82
C ILE A 15 26.87 -13.50 0.27
N VAL A 16 27.51 -12.57 0.99
CA VAL A 16 26.86 -11.82 2.09
C VAL A 16 25.93 -10.71 1.59
N PHE A 17 26.12 -10.19 0.38
CA PHE A 17 25.30 -9.12 -0.18
C PHE A 17 24.15 -9.60 -1.08
N GLY A 18 24.00 -10.91 -1.27
CA GLY A 18 23.09 -11.49 -2.27
C GLY A 18 21.67 -11.83 -1.82
N GLN A 19 21.28 -11.58 -0.58
CA GLN A 19 19.98 -12.02 -0.09
C GLN A 19 19.15 -10.90 0.54
N SER A 20 18.90 -9.88 -0.25
CA SER A 20 17.67 -9.10 -0.04
C SER A 20 16.56 -9.83 -0.79
N PHE A 21 15.83 -10.71 -0.11
CA PHE A 21 14.57 -11.22 -0.61
C PHE A 21 13.62 -10.02 -0.68
N GLY A 22 13.38 -9.53 -1.89
CA GLY A 22 12.39 -8.50 -2.14
C GLY A 22 10.99 -8.95 -1.75
N LYS A 23 9.95 -8.30 -2.26
CA LYS A 23 8.51 -8.44 -1.98
C LYS A 23 7.89 -9.84 -2.17
N ASN A 24 8.66 -10.93 -2.04
CA ASN A 24 8.19 -12.30 -2.21
C ASN A 24 7.86 -12.94 -0.87
N LYS A 25 6.81 -12.43 -0.20
CA LYS A 25 6.23 -13.16 0.92
C LYS A 25 5.56 -14.44 0.41
N VAL A 26 5.69 -15.52 1.20
CA VAL A 26 5.00 -16.76 0.88
C VAL A 26 3.50 -16.53 0.99
N GLN A 27 2.78 -16.75 -0.11
CA GLN A 27 1.34 -16.73 -0.12
C GLN A 27 0.86 -18.14 0.18
N TYR A 28 0.19 -18.31 1.33
CA TYR A 28 -0.32 -19.61 1.78
C TYR A 28 -1.70 -19.92 1.23
N ARG A 29 -2.36 -18.94 0.62
CA ARG A 29 -3.71 -19.05 0.07
C ARG A 29 -3.78 -18.33 -1.27
N ASP A 30 -4.48 -18.94 -2.23
CA ASP A 30 -4.91 -18.27 -3.44
C ASP A 30 -6.21 -17.53 -3.16
N PHE A 31 -6.26 -16.26 -3.51
CA PHE A 31 -7.43 -15.41 -3.34
C PHE A 31 -8.13 -15.22 -4.69
N ASP A 32 -9.41 -15.60 -4.77
CA ASP A 32 -10.27 -15.26 -5.92
C ASP A 32 -10.72 -13.79 -5.79
N TRP A 33 -9.88 -12.89 -6.32
CA TRP A 33 -10.09 -11.47 -6.24
C TRP A 33 -11.23 -11.00 -7.14
N LYS A 34 -12.15 -10.27 -6.54
CA LYS A 34 -13.21 -9.51 -7.18
C LYS A 34 -13.01 -8.03 -6.90
N PHE A 35 -13.70 -7.16 -7.62
CA PHE A 35 -13.65 -5.75 -7.32
C PHE A 35 -14.98 -5.06 -7.61
N ILE A 36 -15.23 -3.97 -6.92
CA ILE A 36 -16.29 -3.01 -7.19
C ILE A 36 -15.68 -1.64 -7.47
N LYS A 37 -16.37 -0.84 -8.28
CA LYS A 37 -15.93 0.50 -8.62
C LYS A 37 -16.82 1.53 -7.97
N SER A 38 -16.20 2.56 -7.40
CA SER A 38 -16.84 3.81 -7.03
C SER A 38 -16.24 4.96 -7.87
N PRO A 39 -16.71 6.20 -7.75
CA PRO A 39 -16.21 7.33 -8.53
C PRO A 39 -14.69 7.54 -8.39
N HIS A 40 -14.12 7.32 -7.20
CA HIS A 40 -12.71 7.60 -6.93
C HIS A 40 -11.90 6.37 -6.50
N PHE A 41 -12.55 5.19 -6.31
CA PHE A 41 -11.88 4.00 -5.80
C PHE A 41 -12.25 2.74 -6.56
N ASP A 42 -11.25 1.86 -6.76
CA ASP A 42 -11.43 0.46 -7.17
C ASP A 42 -11.18 -0.40 -5.92
N VAL A 43 -12.26 -0.95 -5.31
CA VAL A 43 -12.18 -1.74 -4.08
C VAL A 43 -12.09 -3.22 -4.40
N TYR A 44 -10.95 -3.83 -4.10
CA TYR A 44 -10.66 -5.25 -4.30
C TYR A 44 -10.96 -6.03 -3.03
N TYR A 45 -11.65 -7.15 -3.18
CA TYR A 45 -12.04 -8.06 -2.12
C TYR A 45 -12.02 -9.52 -2.62
N TYR A 46 -12.10 -10.49 -1.73
CA TYR A 46 -12.13 -11.91 -2.07
C TYR A 46 -13.20 -12.64 -1.26
N ALA A 47 -13.42 -13.91 -1.58
CA ALA A 47 -14.51 -14.71 -1.04
C ALA A 47 -15.89 -14.07 -1.32
N ASN A 48 -16.84 -14.24 -0.40
CA ASN A 48 -18.20 -13.69 -0.55
C ASN A 48 -18.43 -12.41 0.27
N GLU A 49 -17.36 -11.63 0.51
CA GLU A 49 -17.37 -10.43 1.37
C GLU A 49 -17.78 -9.17 0.59
N PHE A 50 -18.83 -9.27 -0.20
CA PHE A 50 -19.35 -8.13 -0.97
C PHE A 50 -19.82 -6.99 -0.06
N GLU A 51 -20.47 -7.31 1.06
CA GLU A 51 -20.95 -6.29 2.03
C GLU A 51 -19.80 -5.48 2.63
N LEU A 52 -18.67 -6.15 2.94
CA LEU A 52 -17.48 -5.47 3.43
C LEU A 52 -16.87 -4.55 2.36
N ALA A 53 -16.85 -5.01 1.10
CA ALA A 53 -16.38 -4.20 -0.02
C ALA A 53 -17.27 -2.98 -0.27
N GLU A 54 -18.59 -3.15 -0.21
CA GLU A 54 -19.56 -2.05 -0.36
C GLU A 54 -19.43 -1.03 0.79
N PHE A 55 -19.31 -1.52 2.03
CA PHE A 55 -19.01 -0.66 3.18
C PHE A 55 -17.73 0.14 2.96
N THR A 56 -16.66 -0.54 2.49
CA THR A 56 -15.36 0.10 2.26
C THR A 56 -15.46 1.18 1.18
N ALA A 57 -16.16 0.91 0.08
CA ALA A 57 -16.36 1.89 -0.99
C ALA A 57 -17.11 3.13 -0.49
N ASN A 58 -18.19 2.93 0.25
CA ASN A 58 -18.97 4.03 0.82
C ASN A 58 -18.16 4.85 1.82
N ALA A 59 -17.46 4.18 2.75
CA ALA A 59 -16.62 4.85 3.74
C ALA A 59 -15.44 5.59 3.10
N ALA A 60 -14.87 5.05 2.00
CA ALA A 60 -13.80 5.69 1.27
C ALA A 60 -14.27 6.97 0.56
N GLU A 61 -15.43 6.94 -0.08
CA GLU A 61 -15.99 8.14 -0.73
C GLU A 61 -16.36 9.22 0.29
N GLU A 62 -16.98 8.86 1.42
CA GLU A 62 -17.28 9.80 2.51
C GLU A 62 -15.99 10.45 3.07
N ALA A 63 -14.95 9.65 3.30
CA ALA A 63 -13.67 10.14 3.77
C ALA A 63 -13.02 11.07 2.73
N TYR A 64 -13.05 10.68 1.46
CA TYR A 64 -12.46 11.45 0.38
C TYR A 64 -13.13 12.81 0.19
N GLU A 65 -14.45 12.89 0.32
CA GLU A 65 -15.17 14.16 0.25
C GLU A 65 -14.59 15.17 1.26
N GLN A 66 -14.38 14.75 2.51
CA GLN A 66 -13.80 15.60 3.55
C GLN A 66 -12.34 15.93 3.26
N ILE A 67 -11.52 14.93 2.91
CA ILE A 67 -10.09 15.09 2.65
C ILE A 67 -9.86 16.03 1.46
N SER A 68 -10.61 15.87 0.37
CA SER A 68 -10.48 16.67 -0.85
C SER A 68 -10.77 18.15 -0.60
N ILE A 69 -11.76 18.45 0.24
CA ILE A 69 -12.07 19.84 0.66
C ILE A 69 -10.96 20.42 1.50
N HIS A 70 -10.46 19.68 2.51
CA HIS A 70 -9.41 20.17 3.41
C HIS A 70 -8.08 20.37 2.71
N LEU A 71 -7.68 19.42 1.86
CA LEU A 71 -6.42 19.49 1.11
C LEU A 71 -6.56 20.32 -0.18
N ARG A 72 -7.77 20.69 -0.58
CA ARG A 72 -8.10 21.36 -1.86
C ARG A 72 -7.47 20.63 -3.06
N TRP A 73 -7.61 19.30 -3.03
CA TRP A 73 -7.02 18.43 -4.04
C TRP A 73 -8.02 17.41 -4.56
N THR A 74 -7.98 17.17 -5.88
CA THR A 74 -8.79 16.15 -6.54
C THR A 74 -7.87 15.05 -7.07
N LEU A 75 -8.19 13.80 -6.74
CA LEU A 75 -7.48 12.63 -7.24
C LEU A 75 -7.46 12.61 -8.76
N LYS A 76 -6.30 12.38 -9.35
CA LYS A 76 -6.12 12.34 -10.81
C LYS A 76 -6.55 11.01 -11.42
N LYS A 77 -6.57 9.95 -10.62
CA LYS A 77 -6.93 8.59 -11.01
C LYS A 77 -7.58 7.89 -9.84
N PRO A 78 -8.46 6.91 -10.09
CA PRO A 78 -8.96 6.06 -9.02
C PRO A 78 -7.83 5.39 -8.23
N VAL A 79 -8.00 5.32 -6.92
CA VAL A 79 -7.07 4.65 -6.01
C VAL A 79 -7.55 3.22 -5.79
N SER A 80 -6.64 2.25 -5.88
CA SER A 80 -6.95 0.85 -5.58
C SER A 80 -6.94 0.64 -4.07
N VAL A 81 -8.05 0.15 -3.52
CA VAL A 81 -8.19 -0.23 -2.11
C VAL A 81 -8.34 -1.74 -2.03
N ILE A 82 -7.41 -2.40 -1.37
CA ILE A 82 -7.36 -3.86 -1.24
C ILE A 82 -7.77 -4.23 0.17
N VAL A 83 -8.87 -4.96 0.32
CA VAL A 83 -9.43 -5.34 1.61
C VAL A 83 -9.15 -6.80 1.89
N TYR A 84 -8.55 -7.07 3.03
CA TYR A 84 -8.34 -8.41 3.58
C TYR A 84 -9.32 -8.67 4.71
N ASN A 85 -9.93 -9.88 4.72
CA ASN A 85 -10.93 -10.27 5.71
C ASN A 85 -10.33 -10.57 7.09
N SER A 86 -9.01 -10.63 7.18
CA SER A 86 -8.29 -10.87 8.42
C SER A 86 -6.88 -10.29 8.38
N HIS A 87 -6.31 -10.06 9.55
CA HIS A 87 -4.93 -9.65 9.68
C HIS A 87 -3.94 -10.72 9.19
N ASN A 88 -4.26 -12.02 9.37
CA ASN A 88 -3.44 -13.13 8.87
C ASN A 88 -3.34 -13.14 7.34
N ASP A 89 -4.44 -12.85 6.65
CA ASP A 89 -4.44 -12.75 5.19
C ASP A 89 -3.70 -11.48 4.73
N PHE A 90 -3.86 -10.38 5.46
CA PHE A 90 -3.13 -9.13 5.22
C PHE A 90 -1.60 -9.30 5.31
N GLN A 91 -1.10 -10.11 6.24
CA GLN A 91 0.34 -10.39 6.36
C GLN A 91 0.94 -11.01 5.10
N GLN A 92 0.15 -11.66 4.26
CA GLN A 92 0.58 -12.28 3.00
C GLN A 92 0.71 -11.26 1.86
N THR A 93 0.30 -10.01 2.08
CA THR A 93 0.38 -8.99 1.02
C THR A 93 1.82 -8.75 0.56
N ASN A 94 2.01 -8.74 -0.76
CA ASN A 94 3.28 -8.38 -1.40
C ASN A 94 3.34 -6.89 -1.81
N VAL A 95 2.38 -6.09 -1.33
CA VAL A 95 2.33 -4.65 -1.63
C VAL A 95 3.46 -3.90 -0.91
N VAL A 96 3.83 -4.36 0.28
CA VAL A 96 4.91 -3.79 1.09
C VAL A 96 5.94 -4.83 1.48
N ASP A 97 7.20 -4.41 1.61
CA ASP A 97 8.32 -5.30 1.93
C ASP A 97 8.42 -5.64 3.42
N THR A 98 7.78 -4.83 4.28
CA THR A 98 7.91 -4.93 5.72
C THR A 98 7.00 -6.02 6.30
N TYR A 99 7.45 -6.67 7.36
CA TYR A 99 6.59 -7.55 8.17
C TYR A 99 5.45 -6.73 8.80
N MET A 100 4.22 -7.19 8.61
CA MET A 100 3.03 -6.55 9.15
C MET A 100 2.75 -7.10 10.55
N SER A 101 3.09 -6.32 11.59
CA SER A 101 2.72 -6.65 12.96
C SER A 101 1.21 -6.46 13.19
N GLU A 102 0.67 -7.10 14.21
CA GLU A 102 -0.77 -7.00 14.56
C GLU A 102 -1.26 -5.59 14.86
N GLY A 103 -0.35 -4.66 15.19
CA GLY A 103 -0.70 -3.25 15.44
C GLY A 103 -0.85 -2.38 14.19
N ILE A 104 -0.60 -2.93 12.99
CA ILE A 104 -0.72 -2.16 11.74
C ILE A 104 -2.14 -2.31 11.21
N GLY A 105 -2.92 -1.24 11.32
CA GLY A 105 -4.31 -1.20 10.89
C GLY A 105 -4.52 -1.07 9.38
N GLY A 106 -3.49 -0.63 8.64
CA GLY A 106 -3.52 -0.47 7.18
C GLY A 106 -2.18 -0.01 6.66
N VAL A 107 -2.03 0.05 5.35
CA VAL A 107 -0.82 0.55 4.69
C VAL A 107 -1.16 1.20 3.36
N THR A 108 -0.57 2.36 3.13
CA THR A 108 -0.62 3.04 1.84
C THR A 108 0.72 2.90 1.11
N GLU A 109 0.71 2.22 -0.03
CA GLU A 109 1.89 2.06 -0.89
C GLU A 109 2.10 3.30 -1.75
N LEU A 110 3.32 3.84 -1.71
CA LEU A 110 3.68 5.05 -2.43
C LEU A 110 3.70 4.88 -3.96
N PHE A 111 4.33 3.81 -4.47
CA PHE A 111 4.64 3.69 -5.90
C PHE A 111 3.42 3.56 -6.82
N LYS A 112 2.44 2.78 -6.43
CA LYS A 112 1.20 2.56 -7.19
C LYS A 112 0.01 3.26 -6.56
N ASN A 113 0.25 3.98 -5.47
CA ASN A 113 -0.78 4.65 -4.67
C ASN A 113 -1.94 3.71 -4.35
N ARG A 114 -1.63 2.58 -3.72
CA ARG A 114 -2.60 1.55 -3.32
C ARG A 114 -2.74 1.56 -1.81
N VAL A 115 -3.97 1.41 -1.35
CA VAL A 115 -4.31 1.27 0.06
C VAL A 115 -4.62 -0.20 0.35
N VAL A 116 -4.06 -0.76 1.41
CA VAL A 116 -4.27 -2.14 1.81
C VAL A 116 -4.74 -2.18 3.26
N LEU A 117 -5.88 -2.79 3.50
CA LEU A 117 -6.60 -2.74 4.76
C LEU A 117 -6.99 -4.14 5.24
N PRO A 118 -6.63 -4.54 6.47
CA PRO A 118 -7.22 -5.70 7.13
C PRO A 118 -8.51 -5.31 7.84
N PHE A 119 -9.54 -6.14 7.76
CA PHE A 119 -10.72 -6.00 8.58
C PHE A 119 -10.56 -6.84 9.86
N ASP A 120 -10.67 -6.21 11.01
CA ASP A 120 -10.51 -6.81 12.34
C ASP A 120 -11.84 -7.16 13.03
N GLY A 121 -12.97 -6.97 12.33
CA GLY A 121 -14.31 -7.22 12.84
C GLY A 121 -15.04 -5.98 13.37
N SER A 122 -14.38 -4.83 13.47
CA SER A 122 -14.99 -3.58 13.94
C SER A 122 -15.17 -2.58 12.79
N TYR A 123 -16.37 -2.41 12.29
CA TYR A 123 -16.68 -1.41 11.26
C TYR A 123 -16.34 0.02 11.69
N LYS A 124 -16.46 0.33 12.97
CA LYS A 124 -16.12 1.66 13.50
C LYS A 124 -14.63 1.95 13.38
N GLU A 125 -13.80 1.03 13.86
CA GLU A 125 -12.35 1.16 13.78
C GLU A 125 -11.89 1.09 12.33
N PHE A 126 -12.48 0.22 11.53
CA PHE A 126 -12.17 0.09 10.12
C PHE A 126 -12.45 1.37 9.32
N ARG A 127 -13.56 2.07 9.59
CA ARG A 127 -13.85 3.40 9.01
C ARG A 127 -12.75 4.41 9.35
N HIS A 128 -12.26 4.40 10.60
CA HIS A 128 -11.19 5.29 11.03
C HIS A 128 -9.88 4.98 10.28
N VAL A 129 -9.54 3.71 10.14
CA VAL A 129 -8.35 3.27 9.38
C VAL A 129 -8.47 3.65 7.90
N ILE A 130 -9.63 3.43 7.26
CA ILE A 130 -9.88 3.87 5.89
C ILE A 130 -9.58 5.36 5.74
N HIS A 131 -10.15 6.20 6.60
CA HIS A 131 -9.93 7.64 6.56
C HIS A 131 -8.43 7.99 6.70
N HIS A 132 -7.72 7.36 7.64
CA HIS A 132 -6.29 7.57 7.88
C HIS A 132 -5.45 7.25 6.65
N GLU A 133 -5.64 6.07 6.06
CA GLU A 133 -4.87 5.63 4.89
C GLU A 133 -5.19 6.46 3.64
N LEU A 134 -6.44 6.92 3.50
CA LEU A 134 -6.79 7.78 2.38
C LEU A 134 -6.16 9.16 2.45
N VAL A 135 -5.91 9.70 3.65
CA VAL A 135 -5.11 10.93 3.78
C VAL A 135 -3.73 10.73 3.16
N HIS A 136 -3.07 9.61 3.45
CA HIS A 136 -1.78 9.27 2.83
C HIS A 136 -1.89 9.12 1.31
N ALA A 137 -2.93 8.44 0.82
CA ALA A 137 -3.13 8.24 -0.61
C ALA A 137 -3.36 9.56 -1.37
N VAL A 138 -4.15 10.48 -0.81
CA VAL A 138 -4.41 11.80 -1.43
C VAL A 138 -3.15 12.67 -1.40
N ILE A 139 -2.40 12.65 -0.29
CA ILE A 139 -1.11 13.37 -0.19
C ILE A 139 -0.11 12.79 -1.20
N ASN A 140 -0.04 11.47 -1.36
CA ASN A 140 0.81 10.84 -2.36
C ASN A 140 0.45 11.27 -3.78
N ASP A 141 -0.85 11.31 -4.11
CA ASP A 141 -1.30 11.79 -5.43
C ASP A 141 -0.98 13.28 -5.62
N MET A 142 -1.12 14.10 -4.57
CA MET A 142 -0.81 15.53 -4.59
C MET A 142 0.68 15.78 -4.83
N ILE A 143 1.56 15.05 -4.14
CA ILE A 143 3.02 15.26 -4.21
C ILE A 143 3.60 14.63 -5.48
N TYR A 144 3.19 13.41 -5.80
CA TYR A 144 3.82 12.61 -6.86
C TYR A 144 2.97 12.50 -8.13
N GLY A 145 1.71 12.93 -8.08
CA GLY A 145 0.80 12.97 -9.24
C GLY A 145 0.54 11.62 -9.88
N GLY A 146 0.69 10.53 -9.11
CA GLY A 146 0.57 9.17 -9.62
C GLY A 146 1.63 8.79 -10.67
N ASN A 147 2.72 9.56 -10.80
CA ASN A 147 3.73 9.34 -11.82
C ASN A 147 5.09 8.97 -11.21
N ILE A 148 5.35 7.67 -11.16
CA ILE A 148 6.61 7.08 -10.66
C ILE A 148 7.83 7.62 -11.39
N GLN A 149 7.73 7.90 -12.69
CA GLN A 149 8.84 8.45 -13.46
C GLN A 149 9.31 9.81 -12.94
N GLY A 150 8.40 10.60 -12.36
CA GLY A 150 8.74 11.86 -11.72
C GLY A 150 9.61 11.69 -10.48
N ILE A 151 9.36 10.64 -9.70
CA ILE A 151 10.14 10.31 -8.49
C ILE A 151 11.55 9.84 -8.86
N ILE A 152 11.65 8.92 -9.82
CA ILE A 152 12.92 8.31 -10.26
C ILE A 152 13.80 9.33 -10.99
N SER A 153 13.21 10.23 -11.74
CA SER A 153 13.96 11.24 -12.54
C SER A 153 14.43 12.45 -11.74
N GLY A 154 14.11 12.52 -10.42
CA GLY A 154 14.48 13.67 -9.57
C GLY A 154 13.84 15.01 -10.00
N ARG A 155 12.87 14.99 -10.93
CA ARG A 155 12.22 16.19 -11.49
C ARG A 155 11.09 16.73 -10.62
N ILE A 156 10.71 16.01 -9.57
CA ILE A 156 9.71 16.50 -8.62
C ILE A 156 10.43 17.40 -7.63
N ARG A 157 10.32 18.71 -7.83
CA ARG A 157 10.54 19.65 -6.74
C ARG A 157 9.40 19.45 -5.75
N LEU A 158 9.73 18.92 -4.57
CA LEU A 158 8.80 18.83 -3.45
C LEU A 158 8.41 20.26 -3.04
N ASN A 159 7.38 20.81 -3.64
CA ASN A 159 6.69 21.95 -3.07
C ASN A 159 5.80 21.42 -1.94
N ILE A 160 6.44 20.94 -0.87
CA ILE A 160 5.72 20.62 0.37
C ILE A 160 5.37 21.96 0.99
N PRO A 161 4.09 22.30 1.18
CA PRO A 161 3.73 23.46 1.97
C PRO A 161 4.30 23.26 3.38
N LEU A 162 5.16 24.16 3.81
CA LEU A 162 5.61 24.25 5.20
C LEU A 162 4.43 24.79 6.00
N TRP A 163 3.77 23.96 6.74
CA TRP A 163 2.78 24.28 7.77
C TRP A 163 3.22 23.82 9.11
#